data_11c388e6755012a9e27a15fe96b408bf
#
_entry.id   11c388e6755012a9e27a15fe96b408bf
#
_cell.length_a   1.000
_cell.length_b   1.000
_cell.length_c   1.000
_cell.angle_alpha   90.00
_cell.angle_beta   90.00
_cell.angle_gamma   90.00
#
_symmetry.space_group_name_H-M   'P 1'
#
loop_
_entity.id
_entity.type
_entity.pdbx_description
1 polymer ?
#
loop_
_entity_poly.entity_id
_entity_poly.type
_entity_poly.pdbx_seq_one_letter_code
_entity_poly.pdbx_strand_id
1 'polypeptide(L)'
;MSALMALEDFVDSTVTLFIQCMDELAISPPVPPSQLKDPINMAEWFQWYAFDVVGELSFSRRLGFLDSKSDVGNMKKVLDSFIQYASTVAMMPELHKFLLGNPLVAYFLSSPALVISDVTKQEIDRREADPDAVHVDIMDKIIQSQKRIGPQEFPHSEIFQHAVVNLSGGSDTTGIAMDSLIYHLLKNQPAYEKLQAEIDQAAVKGNL
;
A
#
# COMPACT_ATOMS: atom_id res chain seq x y z
N MET A 1 -7.55 -8.65 -23.74
CA MET A 1 -6.65 -7.87 -22.86
C MET A 1 -7.03 -8.22 -21.42
N SER A 2 -6.09 -8.62 -20.57
CA SER A 2 -6.44 -9.03 -19.20
C SER A 2 -6.92 -7.81 -18.39
N ALA A 3 -7.79 -8.04 -17.38
CA ALA A 3 -8.27 -6.95 -16.51
C ALA A 3 -7.13 -6.23 -15.77
N LEU A 4 -5.95 -6.89 -15.66
CA LEU A 4 -4.75 -6.31 -15.05
C LEU A 4 -4.09 -5.24 -15.94
N MET A 5 -4.06 -5.43 -17.26
CA MET A 5 -3.48 -4.43 -18.16
C MET A 5 -4.25 -3.10 -18.18
N ALA A 6 -5.53 -3.13 -17.82
CA ALA A 6 -6.33 -1.90 -17.69
C ALA A 6 -5.98 -1.07 -16.43
N LEU A 7 -5.19 -1.64 -15.52
CA LEU A 7 -4.75 -1.00 -14.28
C LEU A 7 -3.25 -0.60 -14.32
N GLU A 8 -2.57 -0.87 -15.43
CA GLU A 8 -1.14 -0.58 -15.60
C GLU A 8 -0.85 0.91 -15.49
N ASP A 9 -1.64 1.75 -16.17
CA ASP A 9 -1.49 3.21 -16.13
C ASP A 9 -1.51 3.80 -14.71
N PHE A 10 -2.28 3.19 -13.80
CA PHE A 10 -2.33 3.63 -12.40
C PHE A 10 -1.02 3.33 -11.67
N VAL A 11 -0.42 2.17 -11.94
CA VAL A 11 0.87 1.79 -11.37
C VAL A 11 1.97 2.69 -11.92
N ASP A 12 2.00 2.92 -13.23
CA ASP A 12 3.01 3.74 -13.90
C ASP A 12 3.02 5.18 -13.40
N SER A 13 1.83 5.75 -13.15
CA SER A 13 1.73 7.10 -12.59
C SER A 13 2.40 7.19 -11.21
N THR A 14 2.22 6.17 -10.37
CA THR A 14 2.80 6.13 -9.03
C THR A 14 4.29 5.78 -9.07
N VAL A 15 4.73 4.91 -10.00
CA VAL A 15 6.16 4.64 -10.26
C VAL A 15 6.88 5.93 -10.65
N THR A 16 6.29 6.70 -11.57
CA THR A 16 6.87 7.97 -12.01
C THR A 16 7.08 8.93 -10.85
N LEU A 17 6.08 9.08 -9.98
CA LEU A 17 6.20 9.91 -8.77
C LEU A 17 7.26 9.38 -7.81
N PHE A 18 7.31 8.06 -7.59
CA PHE A 18 8.32 7.44 -6.73
C PHE A 18 9.74 7.71 -7.24
N ILE A 19 9.98 7.57 -8.56
CA ILE A 19 11.28 7.87 -9.18
C ILE A 19 11.62 9.35 -9.00
N GLN A 20 10.67 10.27 -9.20
CA GLN A 20 10.88 11.70 -8.95
C GLN A 20 11.30 11.97 -7.50
N CYS A 21 10.65 11.34 -6.53
CA CYS A 21 11.05 11.46 -5.12
C CYS A 21 12.48 10.95 -4.88
N MET A 22 12.86 9.83 -5.52
CA MET A 22 14.22 9.29 -5.40
C MET A 22 15.26 10.21 -6.06
N ASP A 23 14.95 10.79 -7.21
CA ASP A 23 15.81 11.76 -7.89
C ASP A 23 16.03 13.02 -7.03
N GLU A 24 14.97 13.54 -6.42
CA GLU A 24 15.08 14.68 -5.49
C GLU A 24 16.02 14.38 -4.30
N LEU A 25 15.97 13.14 -3.79
CA LEU A 25 16.86 12.70 -2.72
C LEU A 25 18.31 12.55 -3.20
N ALA A 26 18.50 12.08 -4.44
CA ALA A 26 19.81 11.85 -5.04
C ALA A 26 20.51 13.16 -5.48
N ILE A 27 19.74 14.17 -5.92
CA ILE A 27 20.25 15.47 -6.41
C ILE A 27 20.70 16.39 -5.26
N SER A 28 20.39 16.06 -4.02
CA SER A 28 21.00 16.77 -2.88
C SER A 28 22.53 16.76 -3.06
N PRO A 29 23.22 17.91 -2.95
CA PRO A 29 24.64 18.00 -3.28
C PRO A 29 25.40 16.93 -2.51
N PRO A 30 26.42 16.30 -3.12
CA PRO A 30 27.18 15.23 -2.46
C PRO A 30 27.79 15.77 -1.17
N VAL A 31 27.15 15.46 -0.07
CA VAL A 31 27.62 15.83 1.27
C VAL A 31 28.59 14.75 1.69
N PRO A 32 29.76 15.09 2.24
CA PRO A 32 30.68 14.12 2.79
C PRO A 32 29.94 13.16 3.74
N PRO A 33 30.28 11.86 3.78
CA PRO A 33 29.60 10.89 4.66
C PRO A 33 29.47 11.30 6.12
N SER A 34 30.37 12.17 6.59
CA SER A 34 30.38 12.75 7.94
C SER A 34 29.30 13.84 8.16
N GLN A 35 28.67 14.32 7.09
CA GLN A 35 27.62 15.36 7.13
C GLN A 35 26.28 14.83 6.61
N LEU A 36 26.20 13.56 6.18
CA LEU A 36 24.93 12.90 5.93
C LEU A 36 24.15 12.94 7.25
N LYS A 37 23.12 13.78 7.28
CA LYS A 37 22.08 13.68 8.30
C LYS A 37 21.52 12.25 8.27
N ASP A 38 20.60 11.79 8.67
CA ASP A 38 20.14 10.42 8.80
C ASP A 38 20.15 9.66 7.46
N PRO A 39 20.55 8.37 7.42
CA PRO A 39 20.44 7.54 6.22
C PRO A 39 18.98 7.43 5.80
N ILE A 40 18.73 7.40 4.48
CA ILE A 40 17.38 7.24 3.92
C ILE A 40 16.87 5.84 4.27
N ASN A 41 15.73 5.76 4.92
CA ASN A 41 15.07 4.51 5.21
C ASN A 41 14.25 4.04 4.00
N MET A 42 14.87 3.28 3.10
CA MET A 42 14.22 2.79 1.88
C MET A 42 12.98 1.91 2.17
N ALA A 43 12.95 1.19 3.29
CA ALA A 43 11.80 0.38 3.67
C ALA A 43 10.53 1.25 3.87
N GLU A 44 10.66 2.45 4.44
CA GLU A 44 9.53 3.39 4.54
C GLU A 44 9.07 3.88 3.17
N TRP A 45 9.99 4.23 2.27
CA TRP A 45 9.68 4.70 0.93
C TRP A 45 8.98 3.62 0.09
N PHE A 46 9.43 2.37 0.16
CA PHE A 46 8.76 1.26 -0.53
C PHE A 46 7.37 1.00 0.03
N GLN A 47 7.18 1.17 1.32
CA GLN A 47 5.86 1.01 1.93
C GLN A 47 4.93 2.18 1.56
N TRP A 48 5.42 3.42 1.55
CA TRP A 48 4.65 4.58 1.06
C TRP A 48 4.25 4.42 -0.40
N TYR A 49 5.18 3.98 -1.25
CA TYR A 49 4.89 3.64 -2.64
C TYR A 49 3.78 2.58 -2.74
N ALA A 50 3.89 1.50 -1.97
CA ALA A 50 2.91 0.42 -2.00
C ALA A 50 1.53 0.88 -1.53
N PHE A 51 1.43 1.74 -0.51
CA PHE A 51 0.16 2.35 -0.10
C PHE A 51 -0.46 3.20 -1.21
N ASP A 52 0.33 4.03 -1.87
CA ASP A 52 -0.16 4.89 -2.95
C ASP A 52 -0.59 4.09 -4.18
N VAL A 53 0.16 3.03 -4.56
CA VAL A 53 -0.25 2.10 -5.63
C VAL A 53 -1.58 1.41 -5.29
N VAL A 54 -1.73 0.89 -4.07
CA VAL A 54 -2.98 0.24 -3.66
C VAL A 54 -4.13 1.23 -3.62
N GLY A 55 -3.89 2.46 -3.23
CA GLY A 55 -4.87 3.54 -3.29
C GLY A 55 -5.34 3.82 -4.71
N GLU A 56 -4.41 3.95 -5.67
CA GLU A 56 -4.72 4.14 -7.09
C GLU A 56 -5.51 2.96 -7.66
N LEU A 57 -5.04 1.73 -7.43
CA LEU A 57 -5.69 0.52 -7.92
C LEU A 57 -7.09 0.29 -7.32
N SER A 58 -7.26 0.64 -6.05
CA SER A 58 -8.51 0.37 -5.32
C SER A 58 -9.53 1.49 -5.47
N PHE A 59 -9.09 2.76 -5.53
CA PHE A 59 -9.94 3.94 -5.43
C PHE A 59 -9.71 4.98 -6.54
N SER A 60 -8.90 4.67 -7.56
CA SER A 60 -8.47 5.61 -8.61
C SER A 60 -7.81 6.87 -8.04
N ARG A 61 -7.12 6.74 -6.91
CA ARG A 61 -6.50 7.87 -6.22
C ARG A 61 -5.37 7.41 -5.28
N ARG A 62 -4.22 8.09 -5.33
CA ARG A 62 -3.17 7.96 -4.34
C ARG A 62 -3.65 8.40 -2.96
N LEU A 63 -3.14 7.76 -1.92
CA LEU A 63 -3.43 8.13 -0.54
C LEU A 63 -2.58 9.31 -0.07
N GLY A 64 -1.52 9.66 -0.82
CA GLY A 64 -0.70 10.84 -0.61
C GLY A 64 0.53 10.63 0.26
N PHE A 65 0.98 9.41 0.43
CA PHE A 65 2.21 9.08 1.17
C PHE A 65 3.46 9.65 0.48
N LEU A 66 3.60 9.43 -0.83
CA LEU A 66 4.72 9.96 -1.61
C LEU A 66 4.66 11.48 -1.73
N ASP A 67 3.46 12.05 -1.90
CA ASP A 67 3.28 13.50 -2.01
C ASP A 67 3.64 14.21 -0.70
N SER A 68 3.23 13.66 0.46
CA SER A 68 3.53 14.22 1.78
C SER A 68 4.89 13.83 2.34
N LYS A 69 5.54 12.81 1.75
CA LYS A 69 6.80 12.20 2.23
C LYS A 69 6.71 11.82 3.72
N SER A 70 5.56 11.27 4.12
CA SER A 70 5.26 10.96 5.52
C SER A 70 4.19 9.88 5.67
N ASP A 71 4.09 9.27 6.87
CA ASP A 71 3.05 8.32 7.22
C ASP A 71 1.69 9.03 7.34
N VAL A 72 0.88 8.94 6.28
CA VAL A 72 -0.44 9.57 6.20
C VAL A 72 -1.39 8.95 7.22
N GLY A 73 -1.90 9.77 8.13
CA GLY A 73 -2.83 9.32 9.18
C GLY A 73 -2.26 8.27 10.13
N ASN A 74 -0.94 8.10 10.18
CA ASN A 74 -0.25 7.02 10.90
C ASN A 74 -0.67 5.60 10.46
N MET A 75 -1.08 5.42 9.21
CA MET A 75 -1.56 4.12 8.70
C MET A 75 -0.50 3.04 8.77
N LYS A 76 0.75 3.37 8.40
CA LYS A 76 1.88 2.43 8.52
C LYS A 76 2.08 1.99 9.96
N LYS A 77 2.21 2.95 10.89
CA LYS A 77 2.40 2.67 12.31
C LYS A 77 1.28 1.82 12.90
N VAL A 78 0.06 2.07 12.48
CA VAL A 78 -1.13 1.33 12.88
C VAL A 78 -1.08 -0.09 12.36
N LEU A 79 -0.71 -0.29 11.09
CA LEU A 79 -0.58 -1.60 10.47
C LEU A 79 0.53 -2.42 11.14
N ASP A 80 1.71 -1.84 11.37
CA ASP A 80 2.81 -2.47 12.11
C ASP A 80 2.37 -2.95 13.50
N SER A 81 1.64 -2.08 14.23
CA SER A 81 1.13 -2.42 15.56
C SER A 81 0.10 -3.54 15.52
N PHE A 82 -0.76 -3.55 14.50
CA PHE A 82 -1.74 -4.61 14.28
C PHE A 82 -1.07 -5.94 13.96
N ILE A 83 -0.07 -5.96 13.10
CA ILE A 83 0.67 -7.18 12.73
C ILE A 83 1.43 -7.75 13.95
N GLN A 84 2.05 -6.89 14.75
CA GLN A 84 2.69 -7.30 16.00
C GLN A 84 1.69 -7.92 16.97
N TYR A 85 0.54 -7.29 17.14
CA TYR A 85 -0.54 -7.84 17.95
C TYR A 85 -1.04 -9.19 17.40
N ALA A 86 -1.36 -9.25 16.11
CA ALA A 86 -1.88 -10.44 15.46
C ALA A 86 -0.91 -11.61 15.55
N SER A 87 0.39 -11.39 15.30
CA SER A 87 1.42 -12.42 15.41
C SER A 87 1.57 -12.95 16.84
N THR A 88 1.46 -12.09 17.84
CA THR A 88 1.52 -12.48 19.26
C THR A 88 0.29 -13.30 19.65
N VAL A 89 -0.89 -12.84 19.27
CA VAL A 89 -2.15 -13.51 19.63
C VAL A 89 -2.38 -14.78 18.84
N ALA A 90 -1.84 -14.89 17.61
CA ALA A 90 -1.89 -16.12 16.82
C ALA A 90 -1.22 -17.31 17.53
N MET A 91 -0.20 -17.04 18.35
CA MET A 91 0.46 -18.09 19.15
C MET A 91 -0.38 -18.53 20.36
N MET A 92 -1.26 -17.68 20.85
CA MET A 92 -2.12 -17.94 22.01
C MET A 92 -3.50 -17.29 21.80
N PRO A 93 -4.38 -17.88 20.97
CA PRO A 93 -5.67 -17.28 20.59
C PRO A 93 -6.59 -16.94 21.76
N GLU A 94 -6.43 -17.65 22.89
CA GLU A 94 -7.20 -17.40 24.10
C GLU A 94 -6.99 -15.99 24.68
N LEU A 95 -5.80 -15.41 24.45
CA LEU A 95 -5.47 -14.06 24.90
C LEU A 95 -6.32 -12.99 24.20
N HIS A 96 -6.80 -13.24 22.97
CA HIS A 96 -7.62 -12.28 22.24
C HIS A 96 -8.86 -11.87 23.04
N LYS A 97 -9.50 -12.80 23.72
CA LYS A 97 -10.70 -12.55 24.54
C LYS A 97 -10.45 -11.55 25.67
N PHE A 98 -9.24 -11.51 26.20
CA PHE A 98 -8.84 -10.60 27.27
C PHE A 98 -8.25 -9.28 26.80
N LEU A 99 -7.79 -9.23 25.52
CA LEU A 99 -7.20 -8.07 24.87
C LEU A 99 -8.22 -7.37 23.96
N LEU A 100 -7.95 -7.24 22.65
CA LEU A 100 -8.84 -6.54 21.73
C LEU A 100 -10.20 -7.22 21.53
N GLY A 101 -10.35 -8.48 21.89
CA GLY A 101 -11.63 -9.17 21.96
C GLY A 101 -12.50 -8.75 23.17
N ASN A 102 -11.94 -8.00 24.13
CA ASN A 102 -12.68 -7.43 25.25
C ASN A 102 -13.17 -6.03 24.87
N PRO A 103 -14.49 -5.76 24.87
CA PRO A 103 -15.04 -4.48 24.45
C PRO A 103 -14.57 -3.29 25.32
N LEU A 104 -14.27 -3.50 26.59
CA LEU A 104 -13.72 -2.46 27.46
C LEU A 104 -12.28 -2.12 27.06
N VAL A 105 -11.46 -3.11 26.79
CA VAL A 105 -10.07 -2.93 26.35
C VAL A 105 -10.04 -2.30 24.96
N ALA A 106 -10.88 -2.77 24.05
CA ALA A 106 -10.99 -2.21 22.69
C ALA A 106 -11.46 -0.74 22.70
N TYR A 107 -12.29 -0.34 23.64
CA TYR A 107 -12.73 1.05 23.82
C TYR A 107 -11.59 1.98 24.27
N PHE A 108 -10.73 1.52 25.20
CA PHE A 108 -9.60 2.33 25.71
C PHE A 108 -8.36 2.28 24.80
N LEU A 109 -8.15 1.18 24.10
CA LEU A 109 -7.14 1.06 23.07
C LEU A 109 -7.81 1.43 21.74
N SER A 110 -7.61 2.65 21.27
CA SER A 110 -8.06 3.03 19.91
C SER A 110 -7.61 1.93 18.96
N SER A 111 -8.55 1.13 18.47
CA SER A 111 -8.21 -0.06 17.67
C SER A 111 -7.43 0.38 16.44
N PRO A 112 -6.24 -0.15 16.18
CA PRO A 112 -5.47 0.14 14.98
C PRO A 112 -6.28 -0.03 13.69
N ALA A 113 -7.21 -0.98 13.68
CA ALA A 113 -8.11 -1.21 12.55
C ALA A 113 -8.99 0.01 12.20
N LEU A 114 -9.21 0.96 13.11
CA LEU A 114 -10.09 2.12 12.87
C LEU A 114 -9.53 3.05 11.79
N VAL A 115 -8.22 3.30 11.76
CA VAL A 115 -7.64 4.26 10.80
C VAL A 115 -7.81 3.78 9.35
N ILE A 116 -7.46 2.52 9.06
CA ILE A 116 -7.64 1.94 7.73
C ILE A 116 -9.13 1.85 7.38
N SER A 117 -9.96 1.51 8.38
CA SER A 117 -11.41 1.48 8.24
C SER A 117 -11.99 2.85 7.94
N ASP A 118 -11.52 3.90 8.60
CA ASP A 118 -11.99 5.27 8.38
C ASP A 118 -11.62 5.78 6.98
N VAL A 119 -10.39 5.54 6.52
CA VAL A 119 -9.96 5.87 5.14
C VAL A 119 -10.81 5.12 4.12
N THR A 120 -10.97 3.81 4.32
CA THR A 120 -11.81 2.98 3.44
C THR A 120 -13.25 3.48 3.39
N LYS A 121 -13.83 3.82 4.54
CA LYS A 121 -15.18 4.37 4.63
C LYS A 121 -15.30 5.69 3.90
N GLN A 122 -14.36 6.61 4.11
CA GLN A 122 -14.34 7.90 3.40
C GLN A 122 -14.30 7.72 1.88
N GLU A 123 -13.53 6.75 1.36
CA GLU A 123 -13.47 6.49 -0.08
C GLU A 123 -14.77 5.86 -0.62
N ILE A 124 -15.43 5.01 0.16
CA ILE A 124 -16.74 4.47 -0.19
C ILE A 124 -17.80 5.59 -0.19
N ASP A 125 -17.87 6.39 0.89
CA ASP A 125 -18.82 7.50 1.02
C ASP A 125 -18.61 8.53 -0.11
N ARG A 126 -17.37 8.83 -0.49
CA ARG A 126 -17.04 9.71 -1.61
C ARG A 126 -17.60 9.19 -2.93
N ARG A 127 -17.47 7.88 -3.15
CA ARG A 127 -17.97 7.23 -4.38
C ARG A 127 -19.50 7.20 -4.43
N GLU A 128 -20.14 6.98 -3.30
CA GLU A 128 -21.60 7.02 -3.21
C GLU A 128 -22.17 8.43 -3.41
N ALA A 129 -21.41 9.48 -3.07
CA ALA A 129 -21.77 10.86 -3.31
C ALA A 129 -21.71 11.27 -4.80
N ASP A 130 -20.94 10.54 -5.63
CA ASP A 130 -20.85 10.79 -7.08
C ASP A 130 -21.05 9.48 -7.87
N PRO A 131 -22.29 8.99 -7.95
CA PRO A 131 -22.61 7.70 -8.57
C PRO A 131 -22.49 7.70 -10.09
N ASP A 132 -22.42 8.88 -10.72
CA ASP A 132 -22.32 9.05 -12.19
C ASP A 132 -20.86 9.09 -12.66
N ALA A 133 -19.91 9.23 -11.76
CA ALA A 133 -18.49 9.19 -12.11
C ALA A 133 -18.09 7.80 -12.61
N VAL A 134 -17.41 7.77 -13.77
CA VAL A 134 -16.93 6.52 -14.36
C VAL A 134 -15.57 6.16 -13.71
N HIS A 135 -15.52 5.03 -13.07
CA HIS A 135 -14.31 4.47 -12.46
C HIS A 135 -13.94 3.14 -13.11
N VAL A 136 -12.65 2.80 -13.13
CA VAL A 136 -12.12 1.55 -13.72
C VAL A 136 -11.24 0.80 -12.71
N ASP A 137 -11.44 1.02 -11.44
CA ASP A 137 -10.66 0.46 -10.34
C ASP A 137 -11.27 -0.83 -9.74
N ILE A 138 -10.60 -1.35 -8.72
CA ILE A 138 -11.03 -2.59 -8.03
C ILE A 138 -12.37 -2.36 -7.31
N MET A 139 -12.56 -1.19 -6.69
CA MET A 139 -13.81 -0.87 -5.98
C MET A 139 -15.00 -0.87 -6.92
N ASP A 140 -14.85 -0.30 -8.13
CA ASP A 140 -15.92 -0.33 -9.14
C ASP A 140 -16.31 -1.75 -9.52
N LYS A 141 -15.32 -2.65 -9.71
CA LYS A 141 -15.57 -4.07 -10.01
C LYS A 141 -16.29 -4.78 -8.86
N ILE A 142 -15.97 -4.45 -7.60
CA ILE A 142 -16.65 -4.99 -6.43
C ILE A 142 -18.10 -4.51 -6.38
N ILE A 143 -18.35 -3.22 -6.58
CA ILE A 143 -19.70 -2.63 -6.60
C ILE A 143 -20.54 -3.20 -7.74
N GLN A 144 -19.95 -3.36 -8.93
CA GLN A 144 -20.64 -4.01 -10.07
C GLN A 144 -20.99 -5.47 -9.76
N SER A 145 -20.10 -6.17 -9.06
CA SER A 145 -20.38 -7.55 -8.63
C SER A 145 -21.53 -7.60 -7.63
N GLN A 146 -21.63 -6.68 -6.70
CA GLN A 146 -22.77 -6.56 -5.79
C GLN A 146 -24.07 -6.29 -6.56
N LYS A 147 -24.05 -5.37 -7.52
CA LYS A 147 -25.23 -5.07 -8.36
C LYS A 147 -25.72 -6.32 -9.13
N ARG A 148 -24.80 -7.19 -9.55
CA ARG A 148 -25.10 -8.42 -10.30
C ARG A 148 -25.61 -9.55 -9.41
N ILE A 149 -25.00 -9.76 -8.24
CA ILE A 149 -25.29 -10.86 -7.31
C ILE A 149 -26.51 -10.53 -6.45
N GLY A 150 -26.64 -9.29 -6.04
CA GLY A 150 -27.68 -8.76 -5.17
C GLY A 150 -27.19 -8.50 -3.73
N PRO A 151 -27.76 -7.49 -3.05
CA PRO A 151 -27.29 -7.05 -1.73
C PRO A 151 -27.57 -8.06 -0.60
N GLN A 152 -28.41 -9.05 -0.82
CA GLN A 152 -28.67 -10.11 0.17
C GLN A 152 -27.54 -11.15 0.19
N GLU A 153 -26.97 -11.49 -0.96
CA GLU A 153 -25.88 -12.45 -1.09
C GLU A 153 -24.50 -11.77 -1.01
N PHE A 154 -24.43 -10.48 -1.35
CA PHE A 154 -23.23 -9.67 -1.26
C PHE A 154 -23.55 -8.32 -0.56
N PRO A 155 -23.61 -8.31 0.78
CA PRO A 155 -23.99 -7.15 1.57
C PRO A 155 -22.92 -6.03 1.48
N HIS A 156 -23.34 -4.79 1.76
CA HIS A 156 -22.46 -3.62 1.73
C HIS A 156 -21.23 -3.75 2.67
N SER A 157 -21.40 -4.48 3.79
CA SER A 157 -20.29 -4.80 4.70
C SER A 157 -19.16 -5.59 4.03
N GLU A 158 -19.44 -6.39 3.00
CA GLU A 158 -18.42 -7.12 2.26
C GLU A 158 -17.62 -6.20 1.32
N ILE A 159 -18.26 -5.21 0.71
CA ILE A 159 -17.53 -4.17 -0.07
C ILE A 159 -16.47 -3.52 0.83
N PHE A 160 -16.90 -3.12 2.02
CA PHE A 160 -16.02 -2.51 3.00
C PHE A 160 -14.87 -3.45 3.41
N GLN A 161 -15.18 -4.72 3.72
CA GLN A 161 -14.16 -5.71 4.10
C GLN A 161 -13.15 -5.96 2.97
N HIS A 162 -13.61 -6.11 1.73
CA HIS A 162 -12.72 -6.27 0.58
C HIS A 162 -11.78 -5.07 0.40
N ALA A 163 -12.29 -3.85 0.56
CA ALA A 163 -11.48 -2.65 0.45
C ALA A 163 -10.43 -2.56 1.57
N VAL A 164 -10.81 -2.86 2.82
CA VAL A 164 -9.87 -2.91 3.96
C VAL A 164 -8.79 -3.96 3.74
N VAL A 165 -9.16 -5.16 3.28
CA VAL A 165 -8.21 -6.25 3.01
C VAL A 165 -7.25 -5.87 1.87
N ASN A 166 -7.75 -5.28 0.79
CA ASN A 166 -6.89 -4.82 -0.31
C ASN A 166 -5.89 -3.77 0.17
N LEU A 167 -6.36 -2.78 0.92
CA LEU A 167 -5.50 -1.69 1.40
C LEU A 167 -4.42 -2.19 2.37
N SER A 168 -4.79 -3.03 3.34
CA SER A 168 -3.85 -3.55 4.32
C SER A 168 -2.92 -4.63 3.76
N GLY A 169 -3.46 -5.57 2.99
CA GLY A 169 -2.70 -6.69 2.46
C GLY A 169 -1.77 -6.31 1.31
N GLY A 170 -2.20 -5.39 0.44
CA GLY A 170 -1.43 -4.98 -0.73
C GLY A 170 -0.27 -4.04 -0.41
N SER A 171 -0.40 -3.20 0.62
CA SER A 171 0.65 -2.24 0.98
C SER A 171 1.83 -2.87 1.70
N ASP A 172 1.59 -3.62 2.77
CA ASP A 172 2.65 -4.15 3.64
C ASP A 172 3.48 -5.23 2.94
N THR A 173 2.82 -6.21 2.33
CA THR A 173 3.51 -7.32 1.67
C THR A 173 4.36 -6.87 0.49
N THR A 174 3.88 -5.90 -0.30
CA THR A 174 4.62 -5.35 -1.44
C THR A 174 5.81 -4.53 -0.98
N GLY A 175 5.64 -3.66 0.02
CA GLY A 175 6.73 -2.87 0.58
C GLY A 175 7.85 -3.74 1.14
N ILE A 176 7.53 -4.77 1.93
CA ILE A 176 8.50 -5.74 2.48
C ILE A 176 9.20 -6.51 1.36
N ALA A 177 8.49 -6.94 0.31
CA ALA A 177 9.08 -7.67 -0.80
C ALA A 177 10.10 -6.80 -1.56
N MET A 178 9.78 -5.51 -1.80
CA MET A 178 10.69 -4.56 -2.45
C MET A 178 11.93 -4.29 -1.59
N ASP A 179 11.75 -4.06 -0.29
CA ASP A 179 12.86 -3.85 0.64
C ASP A 179 13.78 -5.07 0.68
N SER A 180 13.24 -6.27 0.81
CA SER A 180 13.98 -7.52 0.79
C SER A 180 14.75 -7.71 -0.52
N LEU A 181 14.13 -7.42 -1.66
CA LEU A 181 14.75 -7.52 -2.98
C LEU A 181 15.97 -6.61 -3.08
N ILE A 182 15.82 -5.33 -2.76
CA ILE A 182 16.92 -4.35 -2.83
C ILE A 182 18.03 -4.71 -1.84
N TYR A 183 17.66 -5.08 -0.60
CA TYR A 183 18.66 -5.51 0.39
C TYR A 183 19.53 -6.67 -0.12
N HIS A 184 18.92 -7.71 -0.72
CA HIS A 184 19.65 -8.85 -1.24
C HIS A 184 20.45 -8.52 -2.49
N LEU A 185 19.95 -7.66 -3.38
CA LEU A 185 20.69 -7.19 -4.55
C LEU A 185 21.93 -6.40 -4.15
N LEU A 186 21.82 -5.48 -3.20
CA LEU A 186 22.96 -4.70 -2.72
C LEU A 186 24.03 -5.56 -2.04
N LYS A 187 23.66 -6.71 -1.47
CA LYS A 187 24.60 -7.68 -0.90
C LYS A 187 25.17 -8.66 -1.92
N ASN A 188 24.60 -8.75 -3.11
CA ASN A 188 25.01 -9.70 -4.14
C ASN A 188 25.34 -8.95 -5.45
N GLN A 189 26.54 -8.38 -5.51
CA GLN A 189 26.99 -7.58 -6.64
C GLN A 189 26.83 -8.27 -8.00
N PRO A 190 27.16 -9.58 -8.18
CA PRO A 190 26.92 -10.25 -9.45
C PRO A 190 25.45 -10.32 -9.86
N ALA A 191 24.52 -10.49 -8.93
CA ALA A 191 23.09 -10.49 -9.21
C ALA A 191 22.59 -9.08 -9.58
N TYR A 192 23.10 -8.06 -8.90
CA TYR A 192 22.81 -6.65 -9.20
C TYR A 192 23.23 -6.29 -10.63
N GLU A 193 24.51 -6.58 -11.00
CA GLU A 193 25.05 -6.29 -12.31
C GLU A 193 24.29 -7.02 -13.44
N LYS A 194 23.90 -8.29 -13.18
CA LYS A 194 23.10 -9.07 -14.12
C LYS A 194 21.73 -8.44 -14.35
N LEU A 195 21.01 -8.06 -13.27
CA LEU A 195 19.70 -7.44 -13.37
C LEU A 195 19.80 -6.09 -14.07
N GLN A 196 20.79 -5.26 -13.72
CA GLN A 196 21.02 -3.98 -14.40
C GLN A 196 21.23 -4.16 -15.90
N ALA A 197 22.07 -5.12 -16.31
CA ALA A 197 22.29 -5.41 -17.72
C ALA A 197 21.02 -5.88 -18.45
N GLU A 198 20.16 -6.65 -17.80
CA GLU A 198 18.87 -7.07 -18.38
C GLU A 198 17.92 -5.87 -18.57
N ILE A 199 17.84 -4.96 -17.58
CA ILE A 199 17.03 -3.72 -17.65
C ILE A 199 17.55 -2.83 -18.78
N ASP A 200 18.86 -2.58 -18.84
CA ASP A 200 19.47 -1.75 -19.87
C ASP A 200 19.20 -2.31 -21.29
N GLN A 201 19.27 -3.64 -21.44
CA GLN A 201 18.95 -4.29 -22.73
C GLN A 201 17.45 -4.16 -23.07
N ALA A 202 16.56 -4.23 -22.09
CA ALA A 202 15.12 -4.05 -22.32
C ALA A 202 14.80 -2.61 -22.72
N ALA A 203 15.43 -1.62 -22.07
CA ALA A 203 15.30 -0.21 -22.42
C ALA A 203 15.75 0.08 -23.86
N VAL A 204 16.92 -0.47 -24.29
CA VAL A 204 17.41 -0.31 -25.66
C VAL A 204 16.47 -0.93 -26.71
N LYS A 205 15.75 -2.01 -26.33
CA LYS A 205 14.77 -2.67 -27.21
C LYS A 205 13.39 -1.99 -27.22
N GLY A 206 13.18 -0.96 -26.40
CA GLY A 206 11.89 -0.28 -26.25
C GLY A 206 10.82 -1.15 -25.55
N ASN A 207 11.24 -2.04 -24.67
CA ASN A 207 10.38 -2.94 -23.91
C ASN A 207 10.16 -2.45 -22.46
N LEU A 208 10.55 -1.23 -22.19
CA LEU A 208 10.32 -0.51 -20.92
C LEU A 208 9.58 0.78 -21.20
#